data_1029c57d1cbcdac2317e46831d5eb62c
#
_entry.id   1029c57d1cbcdac2317e46831d5eb62c
#
_cell.length_a   1.000
_cell.length_b   1.000
_cell.length_c   1.000
_cell.angle_alpha   90.00
_cell.angle_beta   90.00
_cell.angle_gamma   90.00
#
_symmetry.space_group_name_H-M   'P 1'
#
loop_
_entity.id
_entity.type
_entity.pdbx_description
1 polymer ?
#
loop_
_entity_poly.entity_id
_entity_poly.type
_entity_poly.pdbx_seq_one_letter_code
_entity_poly.pdbx_strand_id
1 'polypeptide(L)'
;MGSTVSVPQTRTMRGDELSADDAWATLRKYGGWQLTRDSLVRFRYGDGMSHSRALAFQVCLAIIPGAIALVGLSSVTHQEELGQVLELTLRRLAPGDGEAVRQALGSGHHVRDALALWLGLATTMVALTTAMAQFERGANRIYGVERDRPFHRKYARAAVLALVAGVIMITGFTVMVGGGAIGEAMTEVFGWGGGTRQAFALVRWPLGFLLALVATVTLFRASPRRRQPGHSWLAFGALVALVLWTLFTLALALYTAHNSTFGATYGPLTAVMALLLWSFLSSIALFLGVAFAAQLEACRAGCVPPAHPDTGPTAEEEREPLVGAVGSAVIAAVRRVVALLGRKRPGRTS
;
A
#
# COMPACT_ATOMS: atom_id res chain seq x y z
N MET A 1 12.95 8.82 -18.07
CA MET A 1 13.66 10.07 -17.76
C MET A 1 13.87 10.09 -16.27
N GLY A 2 15.10 9.82 -15.82
CA GLY A 2 15.47 9.95 -14.40
C GLY A 2 15.39 11.41 -14.00
N SER A 3 14.84 11.67 -12.81
CA SER A 3 14.82 13.01 -12.24
C SER A 3 16.28 13.41 -11.94
N THR A 4 16.72 14.56 -12.44
CA THR A 4 18.03 15.17 -12.14
C THR A 4 18.12 15.68 -10.67
N VAL A 5 17.19 15.27 -9.84
CA VAL A 5 17.07 15.69 -8.44
C VAL A 5 16.98 14.44 -7.55
N SER A 6 17.89 14.33 -6.61
CA SER A 6 17.91 13.24 -5.63
C SER A 6 17.28 13.62 -4.30
N VAL A 7 16.65 12.66 -3.62
CA VAL A 7 16.14 12.84 -2.27
C VAL A 7 17.25 12.45 -1.28
N PRO A 8 17.72 13.37 -0.41
CA PRO A 8 18.76 13.06 0.55
C PRO A 8 18.28 12.04 1.58
N GLN A 9 19.16 11.12 1.97
CA GLN A 9 18.87 10.17 3.03
C GLN A 9 18.66 10.90 4.36
N THR A 10 17.51 10.64 4.99
CA THR A 10 17.25 11.19 6.32
C THR A 10 18.15 10.55 7.37
N ARG A 11 18.75 11.38 8.24
CA ARG A 11 19.60 10.93 9.32
C ARG A 11 18.79 10.09 10.30
N THR A 12 19.33 8.93 10.70
CA THR A 12 18.73 8.11 11.76
C THR A 12 18.93 8.79 13.12
N MET A 13 17.85 9.08 13.83
CA MET A 13 17.89 9.67 15.15
C MET A 13 18.19 8.65 16.24
N ARG A 14 18.68 9.10 17.40
CA ARG A 14 18.88 8.28 18.60
C ARG A 14 17.54 8.04 19.31
N GLY A 15 17.45 6.99 20.15
CA GLY A 15 16.21 6.60 20.79
C GLY A 15 15.60 7.62 21.76
N ASP A 16 16.44 8.48 22.36
CA ASP A 16 16.09 9.57 23.26
C ASP A 16 15.50 10.80 22.54
N GLU A 17 15.73 10.93 21.23
CA GLU A 17 15.21 12.03 20.40
C GLU A 17 13.86 11.71 19.73
N LEU A 18 13.16 10.68 20.15
CA LEU A 18 12.07 10.03 19.39
C LEU A 18 10.72 10.08 20.09
N SER A 19 10.49 11.06 20.96
CA SER A 19 9.21 11.23 21.65
C SER A 19 8.15 11.92 20.78
N ALA A 20 6.88 11.75 21.15
CA ALA A 20 5.78 12.50 20.54
C ALA A 20 5.91 14.01 20.82
N ASP A 21 6.45 14.37 21.98
CA ASP A 21 6.66 15.76 22.38
C ASP A 21 7.70 16.43 21.50
N ASP A 22 8.79 15.73 21.14
CA ASP A 22 9.79 16.22 20.20
C ASP A 22 9.22 16.41 18.79
N ALA A 23 8.36 15.49 18.34
CA ALA A 23 7.66 15.62 17.07
C ALA A 23 6.77 16.86 17.06
N TRP A 24 6.00 17.07 18.13
CA TRP A 24 5.14 18.23 18.31
C TRP A 24 5.95 19.55 18.39
N ALA A 25 7.04 19.57 19.17
CA ALA A 25 7.92 20.71 19.27
C ALA A 25 8.54 21.06 17.91
N THR A 26 8.97 20.06 17.15
CA THR A 26 9.52 20.23 15.79
C THR A 26 8.46 20.81 14.84
N LEU A 27 7.25 20.29 14.87
CA LEU A 27 6.12 20.76 14.06
C LEU A 27 5.80 22.24 14.37
N ARG A 28 5.78 22.61 15.65
CA ARG A 28 5.54 24.02 16.08
C ARG A 28 6.67 24.94 15.70
N LYS A 29 7.93 24.50 15.79
CA LYS A 29 9.12 25.29 15.48
C LYS A 29 9.22 25.65 13.99
N TYR A 30 8.94 24.69 13.10
CA TYR A 30 9.12 24.88 11.66
C TYR A 30 7.83 25.29 10.92
N GLY A 31 6.69 25.17 11.59
CA GLY A 31 5.38 25.51 11.02
C GLY A 31 4.82 24.42 10.11
N GLY A 32 3.53 24.13 10.29
CA GLY A 32 2.85 23.05 9.55
C GLY A 32 2.83 23.28 8.04
N TRP A 33 2.71 24.52 7.59
CA TRP A 33 2.67 24.84 6.15
C TRP A 33 4.01 24.56 5.45
N GLN A 34 5.13 24.99 6.03
CA GLN A 34 6.45 24.73 5.46
C GLN A 34 6.74 23.23 5.41
N LEU A 35 6.43 22.51 6.50
CA LEU A 35 6.61 21.07 6.57
C LEU A 35 5.76 20.34 5.52
N THR A 36 4.50 20.75 5.31
CA THR A 36 3.61 20.18 4.29
C THR A 36 4.16 20.43 2.88
N ARG A 37 4.59 21.65 2.57
CA ARG A 37 5.20 22.00 1.29
C ARG A 37 6.43 21.15 0.99
N ASP A 38 7.32 21.04 1.95
CA ASP A 38 8.56 20.27 1.80
C ASP A 38 8.29 18.76 1.72
N SER A 39 7.25 18.28 2.40
CA SER A 39 6.77 16.89 2.26
C SER A 39 6.23 16.60 0.86
N LEU A 40 5.52 17.54 0.24
CA LEU A 40 5.06 17.42 -1.15
C LEU A 40 6.24 17.41 -2.13
N VAL A 41 7.26 18.23 -1.90
CA VAL A 41 8.50 18.23 -2.68
C VAL A 41 9.19 16.85 -2.54
N ARG A 42 9.36 16.37 -1.31
CA ARG A 42 9.95 15.05 -1.03
C ARG A 42 9.16 13.91 -1.68
N PHE A 43 7.83 13.94 -1.60
CA PHE A 43 6.96 12.97 -2.27
C PHE A 43 7.15 12.98 -3.79
N ARG A 44 7.20 14.18 -4.40
CA ARG A 44 7.38 14.33 -5.85
C ARG A 44 8.71 13.75 -6.31
N TYR A 45 9.82 14.12 -5.69
CA TYR A 45 11.16 13.69 -6.09
C TYR A 45 11.54 12.30 -5.59
N GLY A 46 10.83 11.77 -4.61
CA GLY A 46 10.88 10.36 -4.20
C GLY A 46 10.04 9.42 -5.06
N ASP A 47 9.65 9.82 -6.29
CA ASP A 47 8.80 9.05 -7.21
C ASP A 47 7.46 8.61 -6.60
N GLY A 48 6.93 9.39 -5.65
CA GLY A 48 5.72 9.04 -4.90
C GLY A 48 4.52 8.75 -5.79
N MET A 49 4.32 9.50 -6.88
CA MET A 49 3.22 9.27 -7.82
C MET A 49 3.34 7.94 -8.57
N SER A 50 4.55 7.55 -8.99
CA SER A 50 4.78 6.27 -9.67
C SER A 50 4.59 5.09 -8.72
N HIS A 51 5.09 5.22 -7.49
CA HIS A 51 4.89 4.21 -6.46
C HIS A 51 3.43 4.10 -6.02
N SER A 52 2.68 5.22 -5.98
CA SER A 52 1.24 5.22 -5.68
C SER A 52 0.44 4.48 -6.75
N ARG A 53 0.75 4.67 -8.04
CA ARG A 53 0.11 3.93 -9.13
C ARG A 53 0.38 2.43 -9.04
N ALA A 54 1.64 2.06 -8.81
CA ALA A 54 2.02 0.66 -8.68
C ALA A 54 1.38 -0.01 -7.46
N LEU A 55 1.32 0.68 -6.30
CA LEU A 55 0.65 0.18 -5.10
C LEU A 55 -0.85 0.04 -5.31
N ALA A 56 -1.50 1.02 -5.92
CA ALA A 56 -2.93 0.99 -6.23
C ALA A 56 -3.32 -0.22 -7.06
N PHE A 57 -2.55 -0.51 -8.10
CA PHE A 57 -2.76 -1.69 -8.95
C PHE A 57 -2.65 -2.99 -8.13
N GLN A 58 -1.65 -3.12 -7.27
CA GLN A 58 -1.47 -4.30 -6.42
C GLN A 58 -2.62 -4.47 -5.40
N VAL A 59 -3.11 -3.35 -4.82
CA VAL A 59 -4.28 -3.38 -3.92
C VAL A 59 -5.52 -3.85 -4.66
N CYS A 60 -5.79 -3.35 -5.87
CA CYS A 60 -6.91 -3.81 -6.69
C CYS A 60 -6.81 -5.30 -7.01
N LEU A 61 -5.61 -5.80 -7.34
CA LEU A 61 -5.40 -7.23 -7.58
C LEU A 61 -5.64 -8.09 -6.32
N ALA A 62 -5.49 -7.53 -5.13
CA ALA A 62 -5.73 -8.25 -3.88
C ALA A 62 -7.21 -8.31 -3.50
N ILE A 63 -8.01 -7.32 -3.88
CA ILE A 63 -9.41 -7.20 -3.46
C ILE A 63 -10.28 -8.30 -4.04
N ILE A 64 -10.11 -8.64 -5.32
CA ILE A 64 -10.94 -9.65 -5.99
C ILE A 64 -10.75 -11.04 -5.37
N PRO A 65 -9.52 -11.60 -5.27
CA PRO A 65 -9.33 -12.88 -4.61
C PRO A 65 -9.64 -12.83 -3.12
N GLY A 66 -9.47 -11.66 -2.47
CA GLY A 66 -9.86 -11.43 -1.09
C GLY A 66 -11.37 -11.56 -0.88
N ALA A 67 -12.17 -11.03 -1.79
CA ALA A 67 -13.62 -11.20 -1.77
C ALA A 67 -14.02 -12.66 -1.97
N ILE A 68 -13.36 -13.38 -2.90
CA ILE A 68 -13.58 -14.82 -3.10
C ILE A 68 -13.25 -15.61 -1.82
N ALA A 69 -12.13 -15.32 -1.18
CA ALA A 69 -11.74 -15.95 0.09
C ALA A 69 -12.76 -15.68 1.21
N LEU A 70 -13.30 -14.46 1.28
CA LEU A 70 -14.31 -14.10 2.28
C LEU A 70 -15.63 -14.87 2.06
N VAL A 71 -16.07 -15.01 0.81
CA VAL A 71 -17.24 -15.82 0.46
C VAL A 71 -16.99 -17.30 0.79
N GLY A 72 -15.82 -17.84 0.42
CA GLY A 72 -15.44 -19.20 0.77
C GLY A 72 -15.35 -19.45 2.27
N LEU A 73 -14.93 -18.46 3.05
CA LEU A 73 -14.90 -18.55 4.51
C LEU A 73 -16.31 -18.67 5.11
N SER A 74 -17.29 -17.94 4.58
CA SER A 74 -18.67 -18.00 5.06
C SER A 74 -19.29 -19.38 4.88
N SER A 75 -18.95 -20.10 3.79
CA SER A 75 -19.47 -21.44 3.50
C SER A 75 -18.76 -22.55 4.30
N VAL A 76 -17.51 -22.33 4.74
CA VAL A 76 -16.74 -23.35 5.49
C VAL A 76 -16.94 -23.24 7.00
N THR A 77 -17.29 -22.07 7.51
CA THR A 77 -17.58 -21.88 8.95
C THR A 77 -18.93 -22.50 9.29
N HIS A 78 -18.90 -23.72 9.84
CA HIS A 78 -20.09 -24.49 10.30
C HIS A 78 -20.71 -23.92 11.59
N GLN A 79 -20.33 -22.76 12.04
CA GLN A 79 -20.96 -22.06 13.15
C GLN A 79 -22.15 -21.30 12.58
N GLU A 80 -23.36 -21.86 12.74
CA GLU A 80 -24.60 -21.30 12.20
C GLU A 80 -24.79 -19.83 12.53
N GLU A 81 -24.44 -19.41 13.74
CA GLU A 81 -24.58 -18.01 14.20
C GLU A 81 -23.58 -17.04 13.52
N LEU A 82 -22.30 -17.41 13.41
CA LEU A 82 -21.31 -16.58 12.72
C LEU A 82 -21.54 -16.54 11.21
N GLY A 83 -21.95 -17.67 10.63
CA GLY A 83 -22.36 -17.77 9.23
C GLY A 83 -23.53 -16.83 8.93
N GLN A 84 -24.56 -16.82 9.77
CA GLN A 84 -25.72 -15.92 9.65
C GLN A 84 -25.33 -14.45 9.76
N VAL A 85 -24.48 -14.08 10.73
CA VAL A 85 -23.97 -12.69 10.87
C VAL A 85 -23.21 -12.27 9.61
N LEU A 86 -22.35 -13.14 9.09
CA LEU A 86 -21.57 -12.84 7.89
C LEU A 86 -22.46 -12.71 6.64
N GLU A 87 -23.41 -13.63 6.47
CA GLU A 87 -24.39 -13.62 5.37
C GLU A 87 -25.25 -12.34 5.40
N LEU A 88 -25.83 -12.02 6.54
CA LEU A 88 -26.63 -10.80 6.71
C LEU A 88 -25.81 -9.54 6.49
N THR A 89 -24.56 -9.52 6.96
CA THR A 89 -23.64 -8.41 6.74
C THR A 89 -23.32 -8.24 5.26
N LEU A 90 -22.99 -9.33 4.54
CA LEU A 90 -22.68 -9.28 3.11
C LEU A 90 -23.89 -8.87 2.27
N ARG A 91 -25.08 -9.37 2.57
CA ARG A 91 -26.34 -8.97 1.90
C ARG A 91 -26.64 -7.48 2.06
N ARG A 92 -26.30 -6.88 3.19
CA ARG A 92 -26.54 -5.45 3.46
C ARG A 92 -25.48 -4.54 2.86
N LEU A 93 -24.24 -5.02 2.72
CA LEU A 93 -23.16 -4.28 2.08
C LEU A 93 -23.26 -4.29 0.54
N ALA A 94 -23.91 -5.29 -0.04
CA ALA A 94 -24.08 -5.43 -1.49
C ALA A 94 -25.58 -5.52 -1.89
N PRO A 95 -26.38 -4.47 -1.72
CA PRO A 95 -27.83 -4.54 -1.93
C PRO A 95 -28.28 -4.75 -3.38
N GLY A 96 -27.39 -4.59 -4.38
CA GLY A 96 -27.70 -4.77 -5.81
C GLY A 96 -27.39 -6.17 -6.36
N ASP A 97 -26.45 -6.86 -5.77
CA ASP A 97 -25.90 -8.14 -6.27
C ASP A 97 -26.24 -9.32 -5.35
N GLY A 98 -27.34 -9.24 -4.62
CA GLY A 98 -27.79 -10.29 -3.69
C GLY A 98 -27.94 -11.65 -4.36
N GLU A 99 -28.19 -11.72 -5.66
CA GLU A 99 -28.25 -12.95 -6.42
C GLU A 99 -26.87 -13.55 -6.66
N ALA A 100 -25.87 -12.72 -7.00
CA ALA A 100 -24.47 -13.17 -7.16
C ALA A 100 -23.90 -13.66 -5.82
N VAL A 101 -24.19 -12.97 -4.72
CA VAL A 101 -23.81 -13.39 -3.36
C VAL A 101 -24.57 -14.69 -2.99
N ARG A 102 -25.86 -14.79 -3.31
CA ARG A 102 -26.67 -15.97 -3.06
C ARG A 102 -26.22 -17.18 -3.90
N GLN A 103 -25.87 -16.98 -5.17
CA GLN A 103 -25.29 -18.04 -6.01
C GLN A 103 -23.92 -18.47 -5.51
N ALA A 104 -23.09 -17.53 -5.04
CA ALA A 104 -21.80 -17.86 -4.44
C ALA A 104 -21.93 -18.61 -3.11
N LEU A 105 -22.94 -18.29 -2.28
CA LEU A 105 -23.21 -18.93 -0.99
C LEU A 105 -24.07 -20.20 -1.13
N GLY A 106 -24.91 -20.30 -2.16
CA GLY A 106 -25.94 -21.35 -2.29
C GLY A 106 -25.55 -22.57 -3.11
N SER A 107 -24.33 -22.58 -3.70
CA SER A 107 -23.84 -23.78 -4.42
C SER A 107 -23.25 -24.77 -3.42
N GLY A 108 -24.08 -25.60 -2.81
CA GLY A 108 -23.76 -26.60 -1.78
C GLY A 108 -22.73 -27.67 -2.18
N HIS A 109 -21.59 -27.28 -2.69
CA HIS A 109 -20.46 -28.13 -3.04
C HIS A 109 -19.29 -27.80 -2.09
N HIS A 110 -19.34 -28.31 -0.87
CA HIS A 110 -18.31 -28.10 0.18
C HIS A 110 -16.86 -28.21 -0.30
N VAL A 111 -16.58 -29.07 -1.27
CA VAL A 111 -15.22 -29.21 -1.84
C VAL A 111 -14.85 -28.01 -2.72
N ARG A 112 -15.79 -27.48 -3.50
CA ARG A 112 -15.56 -26.28 -4.34
C ARG A 112 -15.38 -25.03 -3.47
N ASP A 113 -16.14 -24.92 -2.39
CA ASP A 113 -16.09 -23.78 -1.48
C ASP A 113 -14.77 -23.77 -0.69
N ALA A 114 -14.31 -24.93 -0.22
CA ALA A 114 -13.00 -25.07 0.41
C ALA A 114 -11.86 -24.75 -0.56
N LEU A 115 -11.94 -25.20 -1.82
CA LEU A 115 -10.95 -24.85 -2.84
C LEU A 115 -10.97 -23.34 -3.15
N ALA A 116 -12.15 -22.73 -3.29
CA ALA A 116 -12.29 -21.30 -3.50
C ALA A 116 -11.68 -20.48 -2.34
N LEU A 117 -11.93 -20.90 -1.10
CA LEU A 117 -11.32 -20.30 0.09
C LEU A 117 -9.79 -20.36 0.02
N TRP A 118 -9.21 -21.56 -0.15
CA TRP A 118 -7.76 -21.72 -0.13
C TRP A 118 -7.07 -21.04 -1.31
N LEU A 119 -7.61 -21.12 -2.51
CA LEU A 119 -7.09 -20.44 -3.69
C LEU A 119 -7.23 -18.92 -3.57
N GLY A 120 -8.38 -18.45 -3.12
CA GLY A 120 -8.63 -17.03 -2.85
C GLY A 120 -7.67 -16.49 -1.79
N LEU A 121 -7.49 -17.21 -0.68
CA LEU A 121 -6.58 -16.82 0.40
C LEU A 121 -5.11 -16.80 -0.06
N ALA A 122 -4.67 -17.85 -0.76
CA ALA A 122 -3.30 -17.92 -1.29
C ALA A 122 -3.02 -16.79 -2.29
N THR A 123 -3.94 -16.55 -3.22
CA THR A 123 -3.80 -15.49 -4.23
C THR A 123 -3.83 -14.10 -3.58
N THR A 124 -4.72 -13.88 -2.62
CA THR A 124 -4.77 -12.65 -1.82
C THR A 124 -3.46 -12.42 -1.09
N MET A 125 -2.91 -13.46 -0.45
CA MET A 125 -1.65 -13.37 0.28
C MET A 125 -0.48 -13.02 -0.64
N VAL A 126 -0.42 -13.60 -1.82
CA VAL A 126 0.58 -13.24 -2.85
C VAL A 126 0.42 -11.78 -3.28
N ALA A 127 -0.80 -11.34 -3.58
CA ALA A 127 -1.09 -9.97 -4.00
C ALA A 127 -0.77 -8.95 -2.89
N LEU A 128 -1.16 -9.22 -1.64
CA LEU A 128 -0.82 -8.35 -0.50
C LEU A 128 0.69 -8.33 -0.22
N THR A 129 1.39 -9.47 -0.36
CA THR A 129 2.84 -9.53 -0.22
C THR A 129 3.53 -8.66 -1.26
N THR A 130 3.09 -8.71 -2.52
CA THR A 130 3.64 -7.84 -3.57
C THR A 130 3.30 -6.37 -3.34
N ALA A 131 2.10 -6.05 -2.84
CA ALA A 131 1.72 -4.71 -2.43
C ALA A 131 2.63 -4.16 -1.31
N MET A 132 2.90 -4.96 -0.26
CA MET A 132 3.81 -4.58 0.83
C MET A 132 5.26 -4.41 0.34
N ALA A 133 5.74 -5.27 -0.56
CA ALA A 133 7.05 -5.12 -1.18
C ALA A 133 7.16 -3.86 -2.05
N GLN A 134 6.07 -3.48 -2.72
CA GLN A 134 5.98 -2.22 -3.48
C GLN A 134 5.94 -1.00 -2.54
N PHE A 135 5.20 -1.09 -1.44
CA PHE A 135 5.17 -0.03 -0.42
C PHE A 135 6.57 0.17 0.20
N GLU A 136 7.30 -0.90 0.53
CA GLU A 136 8.68 -0.84 1.01
C GLU A 136 9.58 -0.07 0.02
N ARG A 137 9.45 -0.37 -1.28
CA ARG A 137 10.24 0.29 -2.32
C ARG A 137 9.98 1.79 -2.37
N GLY A 138 8.69 2.19 -2.38
CA GLY A 138 8.32 3.61 -2.39
C GLY A 138 8.73 4.34 -1.12
N ALA A 139 8.55 3.71 0.05
CA ALA A 139 8.99 4.26 1.31
C ALA A 139 10.52 4.44 1.36
N ASN A 140 11.30 3.47 0.87
CA ASN A 140 12.76 3.58 0.78
C ASN A 140 13.16 4.80 -0.07
N ARG A 141 12.54 4.98 -1.24
CA ARG A 141 12.82 6.13 -2.11
C ARG A 141 12.52 7.47 -1.44
N ILE A 142 11.38 7.59 -0.76
CA ILE A 142 10.98 8.79 -0.03
C ILE A 142 11.96 9.11 1.13
N TYR A 143 12.50 8.08 1.80
CA TYR A 143 13.53 8.25 2.84
C TYR A 143 14.95 8.43 2.28
N GLY A 144 15.15 8.39 0.96
CA GLY A 144 16.46 8.49 0.31
C GLY A 144 17.32 7.22 0.47
N VAL A 145 16.71 6.07 0.74
CA VAL A 145 17.42 4.79 0.85
C VAL A 145 17.57 4.18 -0.54
N GLU A 146 18.80 4.10 -1.05
CA GLU A 146 19.09 3.66 -2.41
C GLU A 146 18.96 2.15 -2.61
N ARG A 147 19.34 1.36 -1.60
CA ARG A 147 19.41 -0.12 -1.72
C ARG A 147 18.24 -0.80 -1.04
N ASP A 148 17.49 -1.59 -1.80
CA ASP A 148 16.47 -2.49 -1.29
C ASP A 148 17.09 -3.70 -0.55
N ARG A 149 16.26 -4.42 0.21
CA ARG A 149 16.64 -5.70 0.83
C ARG A 149 16.86 -6.78 -0.25
N PRO A 150 17.70 -7.82 0.01
CA PRO A 150 17.77 -8.99 -0.85
C PRO A 150 16.40 -9.63 -1.06
N PHE A 151 16.15 -10.16 -2.27
CA PHE A 151 14.85 -10.66 -2.72
C PHE A 151 14.13 -11.52 -1.68
N HIS A 152 14.76 -12.59 -1.19
CA HIS A 152 14.14 -13.51 -0.23
C HIS A 152 13.76 -12.85 1.11
N ARG A 153 14.62 -11.97 1.65
CA ARG A 153 14.33 -11.24 2.90
C ARG A 153 13.26 -10.18 2.72
N LYS A 154 13.21 -9.55 1.53
CA LYS A 154 12.20 -8.56 1.18
C LYS A 154 10.81 -9.19 1.17
N TYR A 155 10.64 -10.27 0.40
CA TYR A 155 9.32 -10.90 0.27
C TYR A 155 8.88 -11.65 1.53
N ALA A 156 9.80 -12.29 2.26
CA ALA A 156 9.47 -12.89 3.55
C ALA A 156 8.96 -11.84 4.55
N ARG A 157 9.63 -10.69 4.63
CA ARG A 157 9.20 -9.59 5.51
C ARG A 157 7.90 -8.95 5.03
N ALA A 158 7.74 -8.77 3.72
CA ALA A 158 6.52 -8.27 3.11
C ALA A 158 5.32 -9.19 3.41
N ALA A 159 5.50 -10.51 3.37
CA ALA A 159 4.45 -11.48 3.72
C ALA A 159 4.04 -11.37 5.20
N VAL A 160 5.01 -11.29 6.12
CA VAL A 160 4.72 -11.07 7.55
C VAL A 160 4.01 -9.74 7.77
N LEU A 161 4.45 -8.68 7.09
CA LEU A 161 3.84 -7.36 7.22
C LEU A 161 2.43 -7.33 6.60
N ALA A 162 2.22 -8.02 5.47
CA ALA A 162 0.90 -8.20 4.87
C ALA A 162 -0.05 -8.91 5.82
N LEU A 163 0.42 -9.94 6.52
CA LEU A 163 -0.38 -10.66 7.49
C LEU A 163 -0.71 -9.77 8.70
N VAL A 164 0.30 -9.17 9.34
CA VAL A 164 0.10 -8.40 10.58
C VAL A 164 -0.64 -7.09 10.32
N ALA A 165 -0.09 -6.22 9.48
CA ALA A 165 -0.71 -4.92 9.20
C ALA A 165 -1.98 -5.06 8.37
N GLY A 166 -2.02 -6.04 7.46
CA GLY A 166 -3.18 -6.34 6.62
C GLY A 166 -4.38 -6.80 7.44
N VAL A 167 -4.20 -7.74 8.36
CA VAL A 167 -5.28 -8.20 9.24
C VAL A 167 -5.81 -7.05 10.10
N ILE A 168 -4.94 -6.26 10.73
CA ILE A 168 -5.35 -5.11 11.54
C ILE A 168 -6.12 -4.09 10.68
N MET A 169 -5.62 -3.80 9.48
CA MET A 169 -6.25 -2.84 8.55
C MET A 169 -7.62 -3.33 8.07
N ILE A 170 -7.72 -4.59 7.66
CA ILE A 170 -8.98 -5.20 7.21
C ILE A 170 -9.98 -5.21 8.37
N THR A 171 -9.56 -5.61 9.57
CA THR A 171 -10.43 -5.59 10.76
C THR A 171 -10.93 -4.17 11.05
N GLY A 172 -10.04 -3.19 11.07
CA GLY A 172 -10.41 -1.79 11.30
C GLY A 172 -11.37 -1.25 10.24
N PHE A 173 -11.12 -1.56 8.97
CA PHE A 173 -12.00 -1.16 7.88
C PHE A 173 -13.36 -1.84 7.94
N THR A 174 -13.40 -3.14 8.23
CA THR A 174 -14.64 -3.91 8.40
C THR A 174 -15.48 -3.38 9.56
N VAL A 175 -14.87 -3.09 10.70
CA VAL A 175 -15.56 -2.48 11.85
C VAL A 175 -16.12 -1.10 11.50
N MET A 176 -15.34 -0.29 10.79
CA MET A 176 -15.73 1.09 10.47
C MET A 176 -16.85 1.15 9.42
N VAL A 177 -16.68 0.42 8.31
CA VAL A 177 -17.60 0.44 7.16
C VAL A 177 -18.73 -0.58 7.33
N GLY A 178 -18.38 -1.81 7.65
CA GLY A 178 -19.31 -2.93 7.82
C GLY A 178 -20.04 -2.92 9.17
N GLY A 179 -19.56 -2.14 10.16
CA GLY A 179 -20.05 -2.19 11.53
C GLY A 179 -21.54 -1.87 11.69
N GLY A 180 -22.15 -1.11 10.77
CA GLY A 180 -23.60 -0.91 10.75
C GLY A 180 -24.34 -2.22 10.49
N ALA A 181 -23.99 -2.91 9.42
CA ALA A 181 -24.58 -4.19 9.03
C ALA A 181 -24.26 -5.28 10.07
N ILE A 182 -23.04 -5.29 10.61
CA ILE A 182 -22.64 -6.21 11.70
C ILE A 182 -23.50 -5.97 12.96
N GLY A 183 -23.68 -4.72 13.40
CA GLY A 183 -24.49 -4.39 14.58
C GLY A 183 -25.96 -4.79 14.44
N GLU A 184 -26.52 -4.67 13.23
CA GLU A 184 -27.88 -5.13 12.95
C GLU A 184 -27.98 -6.67 12.93
N ALA A 185 -27.02 -7.34 12.27
CA ALA A 185 -26.94 -8.79 12.26
C ALA A 185 -26.75 -9.37 13.67
N MET A 186 -25.91 -8.74 14.51
CA MET A 186 -25.75 -9.10 15.92
C MET A 186 -27.04 -8.92 16.73
N THR A 187 -27.86 -7.91 16.41
CA THR A 187 -29.17 -7.74 17.03
C THR A 187 -30.13 -8.86 16.63
N GLU A 188 -30.11 -9.29 15.37
CA GLU A 188 -30.99 -10.36 14.88
C GLU A 188 -30.58 -11.75 15.42
N VAL A 189 -29.28 -12.06 15.45
CA VAL A 189 -28.78 -13.39 15.84
C VAL A 189 -28.61 -13.53 17.35
N PHE A 190 -28.04 -12.51 18.01
CA PHE A 190 -27.69 -12.56 19.44
C PHE A 190 -28.60 -11.72 20.32
N GLY A 191 -29.66 -11.08 19.78
CA GLY A 191 -30.64 -10.30 20.55
C GLY A 191 -30.05 -9.06 21.23
N TRP A 192 -29.11 -8.38 20.61
CA TRP A 192 -28.53 -7.15 21.20
C TRP A 192 -29.62 -6.12 21.50
N GLY A 193 -29.68 -5.67 22.75
CA GLY A 193 -30.59 -4.59 23.14
C GLY A 193 -30.22 -3.25 22.51
N GLY A 194 -31.19 -2.32 22.51
CA GLY A 194 -31.01 -0.99 21.90
C GLY A 194 -29.78 -0.21 22.40
N GLY A 195 -29.50 -0.32 23.73
CA GLY A 195 -28.32 0.31 24.35
C GLY A 195 -26.98 -0.24 23.82
N THR A 196 -26.88 -1.57 23.68
CA THR A 196 -25.67 -2.22 23.14
C THR A 196 -25.44 -1.83 21.68
N ARG A 197 -26.50 -1.78 20.88
CA ARG A 197 -26.42 -1.34 19.48
C ARG A 197 -25.96 0.11 19.35
N GLN A 198 -26.49 1.02 20.17
CA GLN A 198 -26.08 2.43 20.18
C GLN A 198 -24.62 2.60 20.62
N ALA A 199 -24.21 1.90 21.69
CA ALA A 199 -22.82 1.90 22.15
C ALA A 199 -21.86 1.41 21.04
N PHE A 200 -22.20 0.32 20.36
CA PHE A 200 -21.43 -0.20 19.24
C PHE A 200 -21.36 0.80 18.07
N ALA A 201 -22.48 1.41 17.72
CA ALA A 201 -22.54 2.43 16.66
C ALA A 201 -21.66 3.66 16.96
N LEU A 202 -21.51 4.04 18.22
CA LEU A 202 -20.65 5.14 18.66
C LEU A 202 -19.18 4.74 18.67
N VAL A 203 -18.85 3.55 19.19
CA VAL A 203 -17.46 3.08 19.41
C VAL A 203 -16.82 2.61 18.13
N ARG A 204 -17.56 2.10 17.15
CA ARG A 204 -17.00 1.53 15.90
C ARG A 204 -16.12 2.52 15.11
N TRP A 205 -16.48 3.80 15.08
CA TRP A 205 -15.72 4.81 14.34
C TRP A 205 -14.36 5.11 14.97
N PRO A 206 -14.26 5.47 16.25
CA PRO A 206 -12.97 5.68 16.90
C PRO A 206 -12.13 4.38 16.95
N LEU A 207 -12.77 3.21 17.15
CA LEU A 207 -12.06 1.94 17.15
C LEU A 207 -11.49 1.61 15.76
N GLY A 208 -12.28 1.73 14.71
CA GLY A 208 -11.81 1.51 13.32
C GLY A 208 -10.69 2.46 12.95
N PHE A 209 -10.80 3.73 13.31
CA PHE A 209 -9.76 4.73 13.08
C PHE A 209 -8.48 4.41 13.88
N LEU A 210 -8.59 3.99 15.11
CA LEU A 210 -7.45 3.57 15.94
C LEU A 210 -6.75 2.35 15.35
N LEU A 211 -7.50 1.33 14.91
CA LEU A 211 -6.93 0.15 14.25
C LEU A 211 -6.22 0.52 12.95
N ALA A 212 -6.82 1.39 12.13
CA ALA A 212 -6.18 1.91 10.91
C ALA A 212 -4.90 2.70 11.23
N LEU A 213 -4.89 3.50 12.30
CA LEU A 213 -3.71 4.21 12.77
C LEU A 213 -2.60 3.24 13.19
N VAL A 214 -2.92 2.25 14.01
CA VAL A 214 -1.96 1.22 14.47
C VAL A 214 -1.39 0.44 13.28
N ALA A 215 -2.23 0.03 12.32
CA ALA A 215 -1.79 -0.65 11.11
C ALA A 215 -0.84 0.24 10.28
N THR A 216 -1.19 1.52 10.08
CA THR A 216 -0.38 2.46 9.30
C THR A 216 0.95 2.76 9.98
N VAL A 217 0.97 2.95 11.31
CA VAL A 217 2.22 3.13 12.08
C VAL A 217 3.10 1.89 11.98
N THR A 218 2.51 0.68 12.09
CA THR A 218 3.23 -0.59 11.93
C THR A 218 3.84 -0.69 10.54
N LEU A 219 3.07 -0.32 9.51
CA LEU A 219 3.52 -0.27 8.13
C LEU A 219 4.70 0.70 7.95
N PHE A 220 4.60 1.92 8.46
CA PHE A 220 5.64 2.95 8.38
C PHE A 220 6.92 2.54 9.12
N ARG A 221 6.78 1.86 10.25
CA ARG A 221 7.93 1.39 11.04
C ARG A 221 8.62 0.19 10.42
N ALA A 222 7.85 -0.78 9.94
CA ALA A 222 8.39 -2.07 9.52
C ALA A 222 8.86 -2.09 8.05
N SER A 223 8.28 -1.24 7.17
CA SER A 223 8.57 -1.26 5.74
C SER A 223 9.97 -0.77 5.37
N PRO A 224 10.44 0.44 5.72
CA PRO A 224 11.69 0.97 5.21
C PRO A 224 12.91 0.17 5.67
N ARG A 225 13.95 0.10 4.80
CA ARG A 225 15.22 -0.55 5.12
C ARG A 225 16.14 0.37 5.93
N ARG A 226 15.63 0.86 7.05
CA ARG A 226 16.41 1.69 7.98
C ARG A 226 15.87 1.52 9.41
N ARG A 227 16.61 2.01 10.39
CA ARG A 227 16.05 2.14 11.74
C ARG A 227 15.03 3.28 11.71
N GLN A 228 13.81 2.97 12.11
CA GLN A 228 12.72 3.93 12.16
C GLN A 228 12.56 4.50 13.57
N PRO A 229 12.03 5.73 13.70
CA PRO A 229 11.64 6.32 14.96
C PRO A 229 10.63 5.47 15.76
N GLY A 230 10.37 5.90 16.99
CA GLY A 230 9.33 5.31 17.83
C GLY A 230 7.93 5.38 17.22
N HIS A 231 7.01 4.54 17.71
CA HIS A 231 5.63 4.51 17.21
C HIS A 231 4.93 5.86 17.37
N SER A 232 5.16 6.55 18.48
CA SER A 232 4.55 7.85 18.78
C SER A 232 4.99 8.95 17.80
N TRP A 233 6.25 8.93 17.36
CA TRP A 233 6.74 9.83 16.31
C TRP A 233 6.09 9.53 14.96
N LEU A 234 6.09 8.27 14.55
CA LEU A 234 5.50 7.85 13.28
C LEU A 234 3.99 8.04 13.20
N ALA A 235 3.32 8.11 14.36
CA ALA A 235 1.89 8.38 14.43
C ALA A 235 1.50 9.73 13.80
N PHE A 236 2.39 10.74 13.82
CA PHE A 236 2.12 12.03 13.16
C PHE A 236 1.99 11.85 11.64
N GLY A 237 2.93 11.13 11.01
CA GLY A 237 2.84 10.84 9.58
C GLY A 237 1.66 9.92 9.23
N ALA A 238 1.39 8.94 10.08
CA ALA A 238 0.24 8.05 9.91
C ALA A 238 -1.09 8.82 10.07
N LEU A 239 -1.18 9.76 11.00
CA LEU A 239 -2.35 10.62 11.15
C LEU A 239 -2.59 11.49 9.89
N VAL A 240 -1.53 12.09 9.34
CA VAL A 240 -1.61 12.82 8.07
C VAL A 240 -2.11 11.90 6.95
N ALA A 241 -1.59 10.67 6.85
CA ALA A 241 -2.07 9.70 5.87
C ALA A 241 -3.56 9.41 6.02
N LEU A 242 -4.04 9.18 7.24
CA LEU A 242 -5.46 8.86 7.51
C LEU A 242 -6.38 10.05 7.28
N VAL A 243 -5.95 11.26 7.63
CA VAL A 243 -6.72 12.49 7.34
C VAL A 243 -6.86 12.68 5.82
N LEU A 244 -5.76 12.56 5.07
CA LEU A 244 -5.79 12.64 3.61
C LEU A 244 -6.63 11.52 3.00
N TRP A 245 -6.50 10.30 3.50
CA TRP A 245 -7.31 9.17 3.06
C TRP A 245 -8.81 9.41 3.27
N THR A 246 -9.20 9.95 4.43
CA THR A 246 -10.60 10.30 4.72
C THR A 246 -11.10 11.39 3.78
N LEU A 247 -10.31 12.45 3.56
CA LEU A 247 -10.64 13.55 2.66
C LEU A 247 -10.79 13.06 1.20
N PHE A 248 -9.88 12.23 0.72
CA PHE A 248 -9.92 11.69 -0.63
C PHE A 248 -11.09 10.73 -0.82
N THR A 249 -11.38 9.89 0.19
CA THR A 249 -12.52 8.98 0.15
C THR A 249 -13.84 9.77 0.14
N LEU A 250 -13.95 10.80 0.98
CA LEU A 250 -15.13 11.68 0.98
C LEU A 250 -15.28 12.43 -0.35
N ALA A 251 -14.20 13.00 -0.88
CA ALA A 251 -14.22 13.69 -2.16
C ALA A 251 -14.66 12.77 -3.31
N LEU A 252 -14.14 11.53 -3.33
CA LEU A 252 -14.55 10.53 -4.32
C LEU A 252 -16.01 10.13 -4.15
N ALA A 253 -16.48 9.92 -2.91
CA ALA A 253 -17.88 9.60 -2.63
C ALA A 253 -18.82 10.73 -3.08
N LEU A 254 -18.47 11.98 -2.79
CA LEU A 254 -19.24 13.15 -3.26
C LEU A 254 -19.21 13.26 -4.80
N TYR A 255 -18.06 13.03 -5.42
CA TYR A 255 -17.94 13.04 -6.88
C TYR A 255 -18.86 11.99 -7.52
N THR A 256 -18.82 10.75 -7.05
CA THR A 256 -19.66 9.67 -7.60
C THR A 256 -21.14 9.87 -7.33
N ALA A 257 -21.49 10.44 -6.16
CA ALA A 257 -22.89 10.73 -5.82
C ALA A 257 -23.53 11.86 -6.67
N HIS A 258 -22.73 12.86 -7.05
CA HIS A 258 -23.24 14.01 -7.81
C HIS A 258 -23.05 13.89 -9.33
N ASN A 259 -22.33 12.87 -9.80
CA ASN A 259 -21.96 12.73 -11.20
C ASN A 259 -22.63 11.51 -11.84
N SER A 260 -23.89 11.65 -12.25
CA SER A 260 -24.64 10.58 -12.95
C SER A 260 -23.94 10.14 -14.26
N THR A 261 -23.16 11.04 -14.86
CA THR A 261 -22.38 10.78 -16.07
C THR A 261 -21.29 9.69 -15.84
N PHE A 262 -20.79 9.56 -14.61
CA PHE A 262 -19.78 8.55 -14.30
C PHE A 262 -20.30 7.13 -14.56
N GLY A 263 -21.49 6.81 -14.06
CA GLY A 263 -22.15 5.53 -14.32
C GLY A 263 -22.53 5.33 -15.77
N ALA A 264 -23.03 6.40 -16.44
CA ALA A 264 -23.40 6.35 -17.85
C ALA A 264 -22.19 6.15 -18.78
N THR A 265 -21.03 6.73 -18.44
CA THR A 265 -19.80 6.62 -19.25
C THR A 265 -19.13 5.26 -19.14
N TYR A 266 -19.03 4.73 -17.92
CA TYR A 266 -18.30 3.49 -17.67
C TYR A 266 -19.18 2.24 -17.59
N GLY A 267 -20.50 2.39 -17.45
CA GLY A 267 -21.45 1.27 -17.41
C GLY A 267 -21.02 0.18 -16.41
N PRO A 268 -20.88 -1.09 -16.85
CA PRO A 268 -20.46 -2.19 -15.98
C PRO A 268 -19.06 -2.04 -15.37
N LEU A 269 -18.19 -1.19 -15.97
CA LEU A 269 -16.83 -0.94 -15.46
C LEU A 269 -16.78 0.14 -14.37
N THR A 270 -17.91 0.78 -14.05
CA THR A 270 -17.98 1.86 -13.05
C THR A 270 -17.38 1.45 -11.71
N ALA A 271 -17.69 0.27 -11.22
CA ALA A 271 -17.18 -0.24 -9.95
C ALA A 271 -15.65 -0.44 -9.98
N VAL A 272 -15.14 -1.00 -11.08
CA VAL A 272 -13.68 -1.23 -11.26
C VAL A 272 -12.95 0.10 -11.34
N MET A 273 -13.49 1.08 -12.08
CA MET A 273 -12.88 2.41 -12.21
C MET A 273 -12.91 3.17 -10.89
N ALA A 274 -14.02 3.11 -10.14
CA ALA A 274 -14.12 3.70 -8.82
C ALA A 274 -13.12 3.07 -7.84
N LEU A 275 -12.99 1.75 -7.86
CA LEU A 275 -12.03 1.00 -7.04
C LEU A 275 -10.58 1.36 -7.37
N LEU A 276 -10.22 1.45 -8.66
CA LEU A 276 -8.89 1.87 -9.10
C LEU A 276 -8.57 3.29 -8.63
N LEU A 277 -9.51 4.21 -8.80
CA LEU A 277 -9.35 5.60 -8.38
C LEU A 277 -9.23 5.71 -6.86
N TRP A 278 -10.08 5.00 -6.11
CA TRP A 278 -10.01 4.95 -4.64
C TRP A 278 -8.69 4.36 -4.15
N SER A 279 -8.23 3.26 -4.74
CA SER A 279 -6.95 2.64 -4.40
C SER A 279 -5.76 3.55 -4.72
N PHE A 280 -5.85 4.32 -5.81
CA PHE A 280 -4.82 5.28 -6.19
C PHE A 280 -4.75 6.46 -5.21
N LEU A 281 -5.88 7.07 -4.87
CA LEU A 281 -5.96 8.15 -3.89
C LEU A 281 -5.50 7.68 -2.50
N SER A 282 -5.89 6.48 -2.09
CA SER A 282 -5.44 5.85 -0.82
C SER A 282 -3.93 5.65 -0.80
N SER A 283 -3.35 5.20 -1.91
CA SER A 283 -1.90 5.02 -2.05
C SER A 283 -1.15 6.35 -1.99
N ILE A 284 -1.69 7.41 -2.62
CA ILE A 284 -1.14 8.78 -2.51
C ILE A 284 -1.15 9.23 -1.04
N ALA A 285 -2.27 9.05 -0.35
CA ALA A 285 -2.38 9.44 1.07
C ALA A 285 -1.34 8.74 1.94
N LEU A 286 -1.13 7.43 1.75
CA LEU A 286 -0.12 6.66 2.46
C LEU A 286 1.30 7.18 2.20
N PHE A 287 1.70 7.37 0.94
CA PHE A 287 3.04 7.86 0.63
C PHE A 287 3.27 9.33 1.01
N LEU A 288 2.23 10.17 0.99
CA LEU A 288 2.31 11.53 1.54
C LEU A 288 2.53 11.52 3.05
N GLY A 289 1.87 10.59 3.78
CA GLY A 289 2.13 10.39 5.20
C GLY A 289 3.57 9.93 5.49
N VAL A 290 4.13 9.03 4.66
CA VAL A 290 5.56 8.65 4.73
C VAL A 290 6.45 9.86 4.47
N ALA A 291 6.15 10.65 3.45
CA ALA A 291 6.93 11.85 3.10
C ALA A 291 6.90 12.89 4.23
N PHE A 292 5.73 13.06 4.88
CA PHE A 292 5.58 13.94 6.03
C PHE A 292 6.42 13.45 7.23
N ALA A 293 6.37 12.14 7.56
CA ALA A 293 7.20 11.57 8.61
C ALA A 293 8.70 11.74 8.34
N ALA A 294 9.12 11.50 7.08
CA ALA A 294 10.51 11.66 6.66
C ALA A 294 10.97 13.12 6.72
N GLN A 295 10.11 14.07 6.35
CA GLN A 295 10.45 15.49 6.40
C GLN A 295 10.46 16.01 7.84
N LEU A 296 9.57 15.53 8.70
CA LEU A 296 9.59 15.85 10.12
C LEU A 296 10.92 15.43 10.77
N GLU A 297 11.43 14.24 10.42
CA GLU A 297 12.75 13.79 10.85
C GLU A 297 13.88 14.68 10.29
N ALA A 298 13.82 15.03 9.01
CA ALA A 298 14.81 15.90 8.38
C ALA A 298 14.87 17.27 9.07
N CYS A 299 13.71 17.83 9.47
CA CYS A 299 13.62 19.08 10.19
C CYS A 299 14.17 18.96 11.62
N ARG A 300 13.92 17.86 12.31
CA ARG A 300 14.53 17.61 13.64
C ARG A 300 16.06 17.54 13.55
N ALA A 301 16.59 16.94 12.48
CA ALA A 301 18.02 16.80 12.24
C ALA A 301 18.75 18.05 11.70
N GLY A 302 18.05 19.18 11.56
CA GLY A 302 18.64 20.46 11.10
C GLY A 302 18.03 21.00 9.80
N CYS A 303 16.83 20.57 9.43
CA CYS A 303 16.11 21.02 8.22
C CYS A 303 16.90 20.86 6.93
N VAL A 304 17.35 19.65 6.66
CA VAL A 304 17.93 19.30 5.37
C VAL A 304 16.88 19.53 4.28
N PRO A 305 17.20 20.22 3.18
CA PRO A 305 16.28 20.40 2.06
C PRO A 305 15.69 19.07 1.59
N PRO A 306 14.40 19.03 1.18
CA PRO A 306 13.72 17.81 0.81
C PRO A 306 14.24 17.17 -0.48
N ALA A 307 14.98 17.93 -1.30
CA ALA A 307 15.62 17.49 -2.52
C ALA A 307 16.89 18.27 -2.77
N HIS A 308 17.93 17.60 -3.27
CA HIS A 308 19.15 18.23 -3.74
C HIS A 308 19.18 18.19 -5.28
N PRO A 309 19.65 19.27 -5.94
CA PRO A 309 20.00 19.20 -7.35
C PRO A 309 20.98 18.04 -7.57
N ASP A 310 20.74 17.26 -8.59
CA ASP A 310 21.72 16.28 -9.03
C ASP A 310 22.98 17.06 -9.47
N THR A 311 24.12 16.67 -8.96
CA THR A 311 25.40 17.30 -9.32
C THR A 311 25.77 17.08 -10.80
N GLY A 312 24.89 16.37 -11.55
CA GLY A 312 25.12 16.01 -12.93
C GLY A 312 26.19 14.91 -13.07
N PRO A 313 26.29 14.27 -14.22
CA PRO A 313 27.40 13.38 -14.48
C PRO A 313 28.71 14.18 -14.35
N THR A 314 29.67 13.61 -13.65
CA THR A 314 31.04 14.18 -13.62
C THR A 314 31.55 14.27 -15.06
N ALA A 315 32.40 15.24 -15.35
CA ALA A 315 32.95 15.47 -16.70
C ALA A 315 33.63 14.20 -17.30
N GLU A 316 33.89 13.17 -16.50
CA GLU A 316 34.35 11.84 -16.93
C GLU A 316 33.20 10.93 -17.41
N GLU A 317 32.00 11.00 -16.78
CA GLU A 317 30.82 10.24 -17.19
C GLU A 317 30.18 10.81 -18.48
N GLU A 318 30.35 12.09 -18.75
CA GLU A 318 29.89 12.73 -19.99
C GLU A 318 30.75 12.32 -21.20
N ARG A 319 31.95 11.75 -20.98
CA ARG A 319 32.90 11.38 -22.05
C ARG A 319 32.65 10.00 -22.69
N GLU A 320 31.84 9.14 -22.08
CA GLU A 320 31.39 7.91 -22.74
C GLU A 320 29.90 8.01 -23.11
N PRO A 321 29.59 8.43 -24.35
CA PRO A 321 28.20 8.33 -24.79
C PRO A 321 27.79 6.85 -24.76
N LEU A 322 26.71 6.55 -24.07
CA LEU A 322 26.14 5.18 -23.89
C LEU A 322 26.08 4.42 -25.24
N VAL A 323 25.83 5.13 -26.33
CA VAL A 323 25.83 4.57 -27.70
C VAL A 323 27.24 4.11 -28.13
N GLY A 324 28.30 4.81 -27.71
CA GLY A 324 29.69 4.42 -27.98
C GLY A 324 30.11 3.18 -27.16
N ALA A 325 29.72 3.12 -25.90
CA ALA A 325 30.03 1.98 -25.03
C ALA A 325 29.30 0.70 -25.47
N VAL A 326 28.01 0.80 -25.84
CA VAL A 326 27.24 -0.33 -26.39
C VAL A 326 27.79 -0.73 -27.76
N GLY A 327 28.13 0.24 -28.63
CA GLY A 327 28.73 -0.02 -29.95
C GLY A 327 30.08 -0.73 -29.84
N SER A 328 30.96 -0.28 -28.96
CA SER A 328 32.28 -0.91 -28.73
C SER A 328 32.16 -2.30 -28.12
N ALA A 329 31.21 -2.52 -27.16
CA ALA A 329 30.94 -3.83 -26.59
C ALA A 329 30.39 -4.83 -27.63
N VAL A 330 29.48 -4.40 -28.49
CA VAL A 330 28.94 -5.24 -29.57
C VAL A 330 30.04 -5.58 -30.58
N ILE A 331 30.87 -4.61 -31.02
CA ILE A 331 31.99 -4.84 -31.94
C ILE A 331 33.02 -5.80 -31.33
N ALA A 332 33.33 -5.63 -30.04
CA ALA A 332 34.23 -6.55 -29.32
C ALA A 332 33.66 -7.97 -29.21
N ALA A 333 32.38 -8.12 -28.98
CA ALA A 333 31.68 -9.41 -28.92
C ALA A 333 31.69 -10.07 -30.32
N VAL A 334 31.35 -9.35 -31.35
CA VAL A 334 31.39 -9.85 -32.76
C VAL A 334 32.81 -10.26 -33.17
N ARG A 335 33.83 -9.47 -32.85
CA ARG A 335 35.23 -9.85 -33.10
C ARG A 335 35.65 -11.13 -32.37
N ARG A 336 35.22 -11.34 -31.13
CA ARG A 336 35.49 -12.58 -30.39
C ARG A 336 34.83 -13.79 -31.05
N VAL A 337 33.58 -13.67 -31.48
CA VAL A 337 32.84 -14.74 -32.16
C VAL A 337 33.52 -15.06 -33.51
N VAL A 338 33.89 -14.05 -34.28
CA VAL A 338 34.61 -14.25 -35.57
C VAL A 338 35.98 -14.91 -35.38
N ALA A 339 36.72 -14.50 -34.33
CA ALA A 339 38.01 -15.11 -34.00
C ALA A 339 37.88 -16.58 -33.53
N LEU A 340 36.80 -16.93 -32.87
CA LEU A 340 36.49 -18.31 -32.47
C LEU A 340 36.09 -19.17 -33.68
N LEU A 341 35.33 -18.62 -34.62
CA LEU A 341 34.92 -19.31 -35.85
C LEU A 341 36.07 -19.45 -36.87
N GLY A 342 37.03 -18.50 -36.87
CA GLY A 342 38.19 -18.51 -37.74
C GLY A 342 39.32 -19.48 -37.31
N ARG A 343 39.29 -20.04 -36.09
CA ARG A 343 40.20 -21.10 -35.67
C ARG A 343 39.81 -22.44 -36.28
N LYS A 344 40.06 -22.60 -37.60
CA LYS A 344 40.04 -23.91 -38.25
C LYS A 344 41.04 -24.84 -37.55
N ARG A 345 40.58 -26.02 -37.17
CA ARG A 345 41.38 -27.13 -36.65
C ARG A 345 42.59 -27.35 -37.53
N PRO A 346 43.82 -27.47 -37.01
CA PRO A 346 44.91 -27.97 -37.79
C PRO A 346 44.59 -29.42 -38.14
N GLY A 347 44.67 -29.72 -39.46
CA GLY A 347 44.46 -31.04 -40.02
C GLY A 347 45.42 -32.07 -39.42
N ARG A 348 44.84 -33.18 -38.98
CA ARG A 348 45.59 -34.42 -38.82
C ARG A 348 46.02 -34.86 -40.23
N THR A 349 47.30 -34.79 -40.51
CA THR A 349 47.93 -35.62 -41.57
C THR A 349 48.54 -36.83 -40.90
N SER A 350 48.20 -37.95 -41.45
CA SER A 350 48.63 -39.34 -41.20
C SER A 350 50.11 -39.52 -41.03
#